data_b8f175c5712a8dba69a05dd5ab47364b
#
_entry.id   b8f175c5712a8dba69a05dd5ab47364b
#
_cell.length_a   1.000
_cell.length_b   1.000
_cell.length_c   1.000
_cell.angle_alpha   90.00
_cell.angle_beta   90.00
_cell.angle_gamma   90.00
#
_symmetry.space_group_name_H-M   'P 1'
#
loop_
_entity.id
_entity.type
_entity.pdbx_description
1 polymer ?
#
loop_
_entity_poly.entity_id
_entity_poly.type
_entity_poly.pdbx_seq_one_letter_code
_entity_poly.pdbx_strand_id
1 'polypeptide(L)'
;MEAGLSGSPEFTDTVGVLTSWDQGVLLITKKDGQSVRISESSLVAGKIVPAAPARRRGPAASFEELSRVAARAWQPLESERLGDWTLRAAAGFTRRANSVLPLGDPGIPLDDALARVTSWYARRSLPAYVQVATGAAGTQEMLGAELERRGWASEVSAEVRIGSLAPVGDVDAPAADEVRLTRVPDEEWLGRYGRVSDPDLARRMLVEGPSVWFATLPGGRAIGRCVVDGRWAGFAAVTVDPAHRREGLATAVMAALARRALEEGASAAWLQVETDNPGASALYDGLRFARHHTYHHYRAAS
;
A
#
# COMPACT_ATOMS: atom_id res chain seq x y z
N MET A 1 -8.81 -45.15 60.49
CA MET A 1 -9.75 -44.63 59.48
C MET A 1 -9.13 -43.41 58.84
N GLU A 2 -8.51 -43.62 57.70
CA GLU A 2 -7.85 -42.58 56.90
C GLU A 2 -8.86 -41.89 56.01
N ALA A 3 -8.93 -40.58 56.12
CA ALA A 3 -9.67 -39.76 55.18
C ALA A 3 -8.69 -39.32 54.07
N GLY A 4 -8.88 -39.91 52.90
CA GLY A 4 -8.14 -39.54 51.69
C GLY A 4 -8.51 -38.14 51.23
N LEU A 5 -7.53 -37.25 51.17
CA LEU A 5 -7.59 -35.96 50.47
C LEU A 5 -7.12 -36.20 49.05
N SER A 6 -8.05 -36.40 48.12
CA SER A 6 -7.81 -36.33 46.69
C SER A 6 -8.02 -34.90 46.22
N GLY A 7 -7.01 -34.05 46.40
CA GLY A 7 -6.95 -32.76 45.72
C GLY A 7 -6.41 -32.99 44.30
N SER A 8 -7.24 -32.79 43.29
CA SER A 8 -6.76 -32.68 41.91
C SER A 8 -5.77 -31.48 41.82
N PRO A 9 -4.65 -31.62 41.15
CA PRO A 9 -3.73 -30.50 40.98
C PRO A 9 -4.42 -29.36 40.25
N GLU A 10 -4.49 -28.20 40.90
CA GLU A 10 -5.06 -26.97 40.33
C GLU A 10 -4.01 -26.33 39.40
N PHE A 11 -4.25 -26.36 38.10
CA PHE A 11 -3.39 -25.72 37.12
C PHE A 11 -3.84 -24.29 36.89
N THR A 12 -2.89 -23.36 36.85
CA THR A 12 -3.13 -21.93 36.56
C THR A 12 -2.38 -21.50 35.32
N ASP A 13 -3.08 -20.91 34.36
CA ASP A 13 -2.48 -20.35 33.15
C ASP A 13 -1.95 -18.93 33.39
N THR A 14 -0.73 -18.66 32.93
CA THR A 14 -0.15 -17.32 32.92
C THR A 14 0.20 -16.93 31.49
N VAL A 15 -0.39 -15.83 30.97
CA VAL A 15 -0.13 -15.30 29.64
C VAL A 15 0.53 -13.91 29.77
N GLY A 16 1.67 -13.73 29.10
CA GLY A 16 2.43 -12.49 29.11
C GLY A 16 3.69 -12.57 28.25
N VAL A 17 4.56 -11.58 28.37
CA VAL A 17 5.87 -11.56 27.72
C VAL A 17 6.87 -12.25 28.64
N LEU A 18 7.58 -13.25 28.14
CA LEU A 18 8.70 -13.86 28.86
C LEU A 18 9.85 -12.84 28.87
N THR A 19 10.11 -12.23 30.05
CA THR A 19 11.10 -11.17 30.19
C THR A 19 12.46 -11.71 30.70
N SER A 20 12.47 -12.86 31.34
CA SER A 20 13.71 -13.58 31.64
C SER A 20 13.43 -15.06 31.90
N TRP A 21 14.44 -15.90 31.69
CA TRP A 21 14.48 -17.31 32.07
C TRP A 21 15.90 -17.60 32.53
N ASP A 22 16.09 -17.59 33.83
CA ASP A 22 17.40 -17.78 34.46
C ASP A 22 17.29 -18.53 35.77
N GLN A 23 18.31 -19.32 36.12
CA GLN A 23 18.42 -20.10 37.36
C GLN A 23 17.15 -20.94 37.69
N GLY A 24 16.49 -21.51 36.67
CA GLY A 24 15.31 -22.32 36.87
C GLY A 24 14.04 -21.54 37.21
N VAL A 25 14.01 -20.22 36.93
CA VAL A 25 12.86 -19.34 37.16
C VAL A 25 12.52 -18.57 35.87
N LEU A 26 11.25 -18.63 35.45
CA LEU A 26 10.69 -17.82 34.40
C LEU A 26 10.07 -16.57 35.01
N LEU A 27 10.27 -15.40 34.38
CA LEU A 27 9.60 -14.16 34.70
C LEU A 27 8.71 -13.78 33.52
N ILE A 28 7.40 -13.77 33.74
CA ILE A 28 6.40 -13.40 32.74
C ILE A 28 5.74 -12.10 33.14
N THR A 29 5.87 -11.06 32.30
CA THR A 29 5.19 -9.78 32.51
C THR A 29 3.84 -9.78 31.78
N LYS A 30 2.76 -9.69 32.53
CA LYS A 30 1.38 -9.62 32.02
C LYS A 30 1.12 -8.28 31.33
N LYS A 31 0.02 -8.18 30.58
CA LYS A 31 -0.39 -6.98 29.83
C LYS A 31 -0.69 -5.77 30.75
N ASP A 32 -1.05 -6.01 31.98
CA ASP A 32 -1.28 -4.98 33.02
C ASP A 32 0.00 -4.50 33.73
N GLY A 33 1.18 -5.02 33.30
CA GLY A 33 2.49 -4.70 33.87
C GLY A 33 2.87 -5.56 35.08
N GLN A 34 1.99 -6.43 35.57
CA GLN A 34 2.32 -7.33 36.68
C GLN A 34 3.30 -8.42 36.22
N SER A 35 4.39 -8.61 36.95
CA SER A 35 5.33 -9.70 36.70
C SER A 35 5.03 -10.91 37.58
N VAL A 36 4.95 -12.09 36.98
CA VAL A 36 4.71 -13.37 37.62
C VAL A 36 5.98 -14.21 37.51
N ARG A 37 6.44 -14.75 38.67
CA ARG A 37 7.56 -15.69 38.74
C ARG A 37 7.02 -17.12 38.73
N ILE A 38 7.56 -17.94 37.86
CA ILE A 38 7.18 -19.36 37.70
C ILE A 38 8.47 -20.19 37.84
N SER A 39 8.44 -21.14 38.76
CA SER A 39 9.55 -22.11 38.85
C SER A 39 9.48 -23.05 37.63
N GLU A 40 10.61 -23.28 36.98
CA GLU A 40 10.70 -24.21 35.86
C GLU A 40 10.21 -25.63 36.26
N SER A 41 10.46 -26.04 37.51
CA SER A 41 9.98 -27.33 38.03
C SER A 41 8.44 -27.42 38.17
N SER A 42 7.73 -26.29 38.18
CA SER A 42 6.27 -26.22 38.23
C SER A 42 5.63 -26.02 36.83
N LEU A 43 6.45 -25.88 35.81
CA LEU A 43 5.98 -25.68 34.45
C LEU A 43 5.52 -27.03 33.85
N VAL A 44 4.22 -27.16 33.57
CA VAL A 44 3.66 -28.35 32.94
C VAL A 44 3.74 -28.26 31.40
N ALA A 45 3.46 -27.10 30.85
CA ALA A 45 3.57 -26.81 29.41
C ALA A 45 3.71 -25.32 29.15
N GLY A 46 4.44 -24.94 28.10
CA GLY A 46 4.53 -23.57 27.61
C GLY A 46 4.40 -23.55 26.10
N LYS A 47 3.66 -22.58 25.55
CA LYS A 47 3.61 -22.35 24.11
C LYS A 47 3.73 -20.88 23.79
N ILE A 48 4.36 -20.57 22.66
CA ILE A 48 4.35 -19.21 22.13
C ILE A 48 2.93 -18.91 21.65
N VAL A 49 2.30 -17.91 22.28
CA VAL A 49 1.04 -17.36 21.80
C VAL A 49 1.42 -16.22 20.85
N PRO A 50 1.10 -16.32 19.54
CA PRO A 50 1.32 -15.21 18.62
C PRO A 50 0.63 -13.97 19.17
N ALA A 51 1.29 -12.80 19.10
CA ALA A 51 0.62 -11.54 19.39
C ALA A 51 -0.70 -11.52 18.61
N ALA A 52 -1.82 -11.24 19.30
CA ALA A 52 -3.11 -11.15 18.61
C ALA A 52 -2.92 -10.23 17.41
N PRO A 53 -3.27 -10.67 16.19
CA PRO A 53 -3.06 -9.84 15.01
C PRO A 53 -3.71 -8.50 15.30
N ALA A 54 -2.93 -7.41 15.19
CA ALA A 54 -3.44 -6.06 15.36
C ALA A 54 -4.74 -6.01 14.53
N ARG A 55 -5.87 -5.66 15.15
CA ARG A 55 -7.17 -5.61 14.47
C ARG A 55 -6.92 -4.81 13.21
N ARG A 56 -6.94 -5.46 12.05
CA ARG A 56 -6.70 -4.81 10.77
C ARG A 56 -7.75 -3.70 10.66
N ARG A 57 -7.30 -2.45 10.75
CA ARG A 57 -8.17 -1.26 10.68
C ARG A 57 -8.64 -0.98 9.24
N GLY A 58 -8.63 -1.97 8.36
CA GLY A 58 -8.97 -1.82 6.96
C GLY A 58 -9.54 -3.11 6.37
N PRO A 59 -10.02 -3.07 5.12
CA PRO A 59 -10.53 -4.21 4.39
C PRO A 59 -9.43 -5.27 4.27
N ALA A 60 -9.82 -6.56 4.33
CA ALA A 60 -8.88 -7.65 4.06
C ALA A 60 -8.56 -7.68 2.56
N ALA A 61 -7.29 -7.76 2.22
CA ALA A 61 -6.80 -7.90 0.85
C ALA A 61 -5.51 -8.74 0.83
N SER A 62 -5.25 -9.45 -0.26
CA SER A 62 -3.95 -10.02 -0.52
C SER A 62 -3.05 -9.01 -1.24
N PHE A 63 -1.73 -9.23 -1.16
CA PHE A 63 -0.77 -8.47 -1.96
C PHE A 63 -1.10 -8.54 -3.46
N GLU A 64 -1.41 -9.74 -3.95
CA GLU A 64 -1.70 -9.97 -5.36
C GLU A 64 -2.97 -9.25 -5.82
N GLU A 65 -4.06 -9.29 -5.03
CA GLU A 65 -5.29 -8.54 -5.31
C GLU A 65 -5.00 -7.05 -5.47
N LEU A 66 -4.34 -6.44 -4.50
CA LEU A 66 -4.01 -5.00 -4.53
C LEU A 66 -3.08 -4.63 -5.68
N SER A 67 -2.10 -5.49 -5.99
CA SER A 67 -1.19 -5.24 -7.11
C SER A 67 -1.91 -5.24 -8.45
N ARG A 68 -2.87 -6.15 -8.65
CA ARG A 68 -3.69 -6.20 -9.88
C ARG A 68 -4.64 -5.01 -9.98
N VAL A 69 -5.29 -4.61 -8.88
CA VAL A 69 -6.14 -3.42 -8.81
C VAL A 69 -5.33 -2.15 -9.11
N ALA A 70 -4.16 -2.01 -8.50
CA ALA A 70 -3.28 -0.87 -8.73
C ALA A 70 -2.77 -0.81 -10.19
N ALA A 71 -2.49 -1.96 -10.80
CA ALA A 71 -2.08 -2.02 -12.20
C ALA A 71 -3.20 -1.56 -13.16
N ARG A 72 -4.46 -1.90 -12.88
CA ARG A 72 -5.60 -1.42 -13.68
C ARG A 72 -5.89 0.07 -13.52
N ALA A 73 -5.46 0.68 -12.41
CA ALA A 73 -5.56 2.13 -12.22
C ALA A 73 -4.48 2.94 -12.96
N TRP A 74 -3.39 2.29 -13.38
CA TRP A 74 -2.28 2.87 -14.12
C TRP A 74 -1.93 1.97 -15.31
N GLN A 75 -2.82 1.94 -16.30
CA GLN A 75 -2.65 1.09 -17.48
C GLN A 75 -1.48 1.59 -18.33
N PRO A 76 -0.63 0.69 -18.82
CA PRO A 76 0.44 1.06 -19.74
C PRO A 76 -0.10 1.25 -21.17
N LEU A 77 0.65 1.98 -21.99
CA LEU A 77 0.39 2.07 -23.44
C LEU A 77 0.77 0.77 -24.16
N GLU A 78 1.81 0.11 -23.67
CA GLU A 78 2.31 -1.15 -24.18
C GLU A 78 2.60 -2.11 -23.03
N SER A 79 2.29 -3.37 -23.24
CA SER A 79 2.66 -4.42 -22.28
C SER A 79 3.07 -5.71 -23.00
N GLU A 80 3.94 -6.47 -22.34
CA GLU A 80 4.37 -7.81 -22.77
C GLU A 80 4.38 -8.75 -21.57
N ARG A 81 3.94 -9.98 -21.79
CA ARG A 81 4.02 -11.05 -20.78
C ARG A 81 5.34 -11.78 -20.88
N LEU A 82 5.95 -12.03 -19.72
CA LEU A 82 7.10 -12.91 -19.54
C LEU A 82 6.80 -13.87 -18.40
N GLY A 83 6.26 -15.04 -18.73
CA GLY A 83 5.65 -15.91 -17.72
C GLY A 83 4.53 -15.16 -16.95
N ASP A 84 4.63 -15.12 -15.64
CA ASP A 84 3.71 -14.36 -14.78
C ASP A 84 4.08 -12.89 -14.65
N TRP A 85 5.25 -12.49 -15.12
CA TRP A 85 5.65 -11.10 -15.12
C TRP A 85 4.95 -10.30 -16.22
N THR A 86 4.67 -9.02 -15.95
CA THR A 86 4.13 -8.08 -16.94
C THR A 86 5.10 -6.92 -17.11
N LEU A 87 5.72 -6.81 -18.28
CA LEU A 87 6.50 -5.65 -18.68
C LEU A 87 5.53 -4.56 -19.14
N ARG A 88 5.73 -3.32 -18.68
CA ARG A 88 4.79 -2.21 -18.91
C ARG A 88 5.56 -0.98 -19.36
N ALA A 89 5.08 -0.30 -20.41
CA ALA A 89 5.63 0.96 -20.89
C ALA A 89 4.52 1.98 -21.19
N ALA A 90 4.75 3.22 -20.78
CA ALA A 90 3.86 4.35 -20.98
C ALA A 90 4.68 5.63 -21.24
N ALA A 91 5.63 5.55 -22.17
CA ALA A 91 6.48 6.66 -22.59
C ALA A 91 7.14 7.45 -21.44
N GLY A 92 7.42 6.79 -20.30
CA GLY A 92 8.04 7.43 -19.14
C GLY A 92 7.10 8.22 -18.22
N PHE A 93 5.79 8.27 -18.50
CA PHE A 93 4.83 9.11 -17.76
C PHE A 93 4.84 8.86 -16.24
N THR A 94 4.82 7.60 -15.81
CA THR A 94 4.91 7.22 -14.39
C THR A 94 5.61 5.88 -14.24
N ARG A 95 6.47 5.72 -13.23
CA ARG A 95 7.12 4.42 -12.95
C ARG A 95 6.10 3.29 -12.76
N ARG A 96 4.91 3.57 -12.22
CA ARG A 96 3.84 2.59 -12.01
C ARG A 96 3.35 1.93 -13.30
N ALA A 97 3.42 2.65 -14.43
CA ALA A 97 3.10 2.14 -15.76
C ALA A 97 4.37 1.92 -16.63
N ASN A 98 5.58 2.18 -16.09
CA ASN A 98 6.87 2.02 -16.77
C ASN A 98 7.80 1.15 -15.92
N SER A 99 7.34 -0.01 -15.50
CA SER A 99 8.11 -0.98 -14.75
C SER A 99 7.55 -2.38 -14.94
N VAL A 100 8.36 -3.39 -14.71
CA VAL A 100 7.92 -4.78 -14.62
C VAL A 100 7.09 -4.95 -13.36
N LEU A 101 5.92 -5.59 -13.49
CA LEU A 101 5.11 -6.09 -12.38
C LEU A 101 5.33 -7.61 -12.27
N PRO A 102 6.16 -8.08 -11.32
CA PRO A 102 6.60 -9.47 -11.23
C PRO A 102 5.68 -10.28 -10.31
N LEU A 103 4.45 -10.57 -10.75
CA LEU A 103 3.46 -11.36 -9.97
C LEU A 103 3.57 -12.84 -10.30
N GLY A 104 4.59 -13.52 -9.73
CA GLY A 104 4.84 -14.95 -9.95
C GLY A 104 6.18 -15.22 -10.62
N ASP A 105 6.25 -16.30 -11.39
CA ASP A 105 7.47 -16.81 -12.03
C ASP A 105 7.61 -16.27 -13.46
N PRO A 106 8.79 -15.77 -13.88
CA PRO A 106 9.03 -15.34 -15.27
C PRO A 106 9.03 -16.51 -16.28
N GLY A 107 9.03 -17.76 -15.83
CA GLY A 107 9.02 -18.96 -16.68
C GLY A 107 10.37 -19.30 -17.31
N ILE A 108 11.43 -18.56 -16.99
CA ILE A 108 12.82 -18.76 -17.43
C ILE A 108 13.78 -18.38 -16.29
N PRO A 109 15.05 -18.80 -16.34
CA PRO A 109 16.04 -18.40 -15.34
C PRO A 109 16.08 -16.88 -15.14
N LEU A 110 16.27 -16.45 -13.87
CA LEU A 110 16.18 -15.04 -13.50
C LEU A 110 17.15 -14.15 -14.30
N ASP A 111 18.37 -14.60 -14.55
CA ASP A 111 19.36 -13.84 -15.33
C ASP A 111 18.90 -13.60 -16.77
N ASP A 112 18.30 -14.61 -17.41
CA ASP A 112 17.72 -14.49 -18.76
C ASP A 112 16.49 -13.56 -18.75
N ALA A 113 15.66 -13.64 -17.71
CA ALA A 113 14.50 -12.77 -17.53
C ALA A 113 14.95 -11.30 -17.42
N LEU A 114 15.96 -11.01 -16.60
CA LEU A 114 16.49 -9.65 -16.41
C LEU A 114 17.17 -9.11 -17.67
N ALA A 115 17.90 -9.95 -18.41
CA ALA A 115 18.48 -9.59 -19.71
C ALA A 115 17.38 -9.23 -20.73
N ARG A 116 16.30 -10.02 -20.78
CA ARG A 116 15.14 -9.73 -21.63
C ARG A 116 14.43 -8.45 -21.22
N VAL A 117 14.22 -8.23 -19.93
CA VAL A 117 13.66 -6.98 -19.37
C VAL A 117 14.50 -5.78 -19.80
N THR A 118 15.81 -5.80 -19.55
CA THR A 118 16.71 -4.70 -19.91
C THR A 118 16.66 -4.40 -21.40
N SER A 119 16.74 -5.44 -22.25
CA SER A 119 16.65 -5.29 -23.71
C SER A 119 15.30 -4.72 -24.15
N TRP A 120 14.20 -5.13 -23.53
CA TRP A 120 12.84 -4.66 -23.84
C TRP A 120 12.67 -3.17 -23.57
N TYR A 121 13.17 -2.67 -22.42
CA TYR A 121 13.15 -1.24 -22.08
C TYR A 121 14.14 -0.43 -22.92
N ALA A 122 15.35 -0.96 -23.18
CA ALA A 122 16.37 -0.29 -24.00
C ALA A 122 15.85 0.03 -25.42
N ARG A 123 15.11 -0.90 -26.07
CA ARG A 123 14.48 -0.67 -27.38
C ARG A 123 13.45 0.46 -27.37
N ARG A 124 12.98 0.89 -26.21
CA ARG A 124 12.02 2.00 -26.00
C ARG A 124 12.68 3.26 -25.48
N SER A 125 14.01 3.27 -25.36
CA SER A 125 14.77 4.37 -24.73
C SER A 125 14.26 4.69 -23.30
N LEU A 126 13.82 3.66 -22.57
CA LEU A 126 13.33 3.75 -21.21
C LEU A 126 14.27 3.02 -20.24
N PRO A 127 14.43 3.51 -19.01
CA PRO A 127 15.14 2.78 -17.97
C PRO A 127 14.36 1.52 -17.57
N ALA A 128 15.09 0.41 -17.36
CA ALA A 128 14.50 -0.83 -16.89
C ALA A 128 14.23 -0.74 -15.37
N TYR A 129 12.97 -0.84 -14.96
CA TYR A 129 12.57 -0.93 -13.57
C TYR A 129 11.83 -2.23 -13.29
N VAL A 130 12.07 -2.80 -12.09
CA VAL A 130 11.26 -3.89 -11.52
C VAL A 130 10.61 -3.38 -10.24
N GLN A 131 9.28 -3.49 -10.15
CA GLN A 131 8.50 -3.09 -8.98
C GLN A 131 8.39 -4.26 -8.01
N VAL A 132 9.17 -4.27 -6.94
CA VAL A 132 9.21 -5.33 -5.94
C VAL A 132 8.49 -4.90 -4.67
N ALA A 133 7.64 -5.74 -4.13
CA ALA A 133 6.92 -5.48 -2.89
C ALA A 133 7.54 -6.22 -1.70
N THR A 134 7.42 -5.63 -0.51
CA THR A 134 7.93 -6.16 0.76
C THR A 134 6.98 -5.86 1.92
N GLY A 135 7.06 -6.65 3.00
CA GLY A 135 6.42 -6.32 4.29
C GLY A 135 4.99 -6.83 4.45
N ALA A 136 4.52 -7.77 3.63
CA ALA A 136 3.27 -8.49 3.81
C ALA A 136 3.38 -9.96 3.38
N ALA A 137 2.36 -10.74 3.67
CA ALA A 137 2.32 -12.13 3.20
C ALA A 137 2.22 -12.17 1.66
N GLY A 138 3.08 -12.98 1.03
CA GLY A 138 3.13 -13.16 -0.42
C GLY A 138 3.88 -12.08 -1.18
N THR A 139 4.58 -11.17 -0.48
CA THR A 139 5.50 -10.18 -1.08
C THR A 139 6.82 -10.82 -1.53
N GLN A 140 7.70 -10.05 -2.12
CA GLN A 140 8.75 -10.50 -3.04
C GLN A 140 10.16 -10.21 -2.49
N GLU A 141 10.38 -10.38 -1.18
CA GLU A 141 11.65 -10.11 -0.49
C GLU A 141 12.82 -10.84 -1.15
N MET A 142 12.62 -12.10 -1.56
CA MET A 142 13.65 -12.89 -2.20
C MET A 142 14.04 -12.31 -3.57
N LEU A 143 13.07 -11.84 -4.36
CA LEU A 143 13.37 -11.18 -5.63
C LEU A 143 14.13 -9.87 -5.40
N GLY A 144 13.79 -9.09 -4.38
CA GLY A 144 14.53 -7.88 -4.02
C GLY A 144 16.00 -8.17 -3.72
N ALA A 145 16.28 -9.15 -2.87
CA ALA A 145 17.63 -9.59 -2.54
C ALA A 145 18.41 -10.09 -3.77
N GLU A 146 17.74 -10.83 -4.67
CA GLU A 146 18.35 -11.31 -5.91
C GLU A 146 18.69 -10.18 -6.90
N LEU A 147 17.85 -9.13 -6.95
CA LEU A 147 18.12 -7.94 -7.76
C LEU A 147 19.33 -7.16 -7.20
N GLU A 148 19.39 -6.95 -5.89
CA GLU A 148 20.51 -6.27 -5.22
C GLU A 148 21.84 -7.01 -5.46
N ARG A 149 21.84 -8.33 -5.34
CA ARG A 149 23.02 -9.17 -5.61
C ARG A 149 23.52 -9.04 -7.05
N ARG A 150 22.65 -8.67 -8.00
CA ARG A 150 22.95 -8.41 -9.41
C ARG A 150 23.24 -6.94 -9.73
N GLY A 151 23.38 -6.09 -8.70
CA GLY A 151 23.70 -4.68 -8.86
C GLY A 151 22.52 -3.79 -9.24
N TRP A 152 21.28 -4.28 -9.16
CA TRP A 152 20.11 -3.41 -9.28
C TRP A 152 19.96 -2.60 -8.00
N ALA A 153 19.62 -1.31 -8.12
CA ALA A 153 19.49 -0.40 -6.99
C ALA A 153 18.04 0.05 -6.80
N SER A 154 17.58 0.05 -5.54
CA SER A 154 16.29 0.64 -5.18
C SER A 154 16.39 2.17 -5.27
N GLU A 155 15.56 2.81 -6.11
CA GLU A 155 15.54 4.28 -6.28
C GLU A 155 14.38 4.96 -5.56
N VAL A 156 13.19 4.37 -5.60
CA VAL A 156 11.98 4.97 -5.03
C VAL A 156 11.20 3.89 -4.30
N SER A 157 10.79 4.23 -3.09
CA SER A 157 9.93 3.38 -2.27
C SER A 157 8.61 4.08 -1.97
N ALA A 158 7.53 3.31 -1.98
CA ALA A 158 6.22 3.82 -1.62
C ALA A 158 5.42 2.78 -0.83
N GLU A 159 4.63 3.25 0.12
CA GLU A 159 3.67 2.43 0.85
C GLU A 159 2.38 2.29 0.06
N VAL A 160 1.84 1.08 0.00
CA VAL A 160 0.45 0.84 -0.35
C VAL A 160 -0.35 0.84 0.94
N ARG A 161 -1.31 1.74 1.04
CA ARG A 161 -2.18 1.88 2.21
C ARG A 161 -3.61 1.56 1.84
N ILE A 162 -4.35 0.96 2.77
CA ILE A 162 -5.75 0.58 2.60
C ILE A 162 -6.59 1.08 3.77
N GLY A 163 -7.86 1.35 3.50
CA GLY A 163 -8.84 1.80 4.49
C GLY A 163 -10.27 1.46 4.09
N SER A 164 -11.19 1.52 5.03
CA SER A 164 -12.63 1.51 4.72
C SER A 164 -13.01 2.81 4.04
N LEU A 165 -13.83 2.74 2.99
CA LEU A 165 -14.18 3.93 2.20
C LEU A 165 -15.20 4.83 2.90
N ALA A 166 -16.21 4.27 3.57
CA ALA A 166 -17.27 5.03 4.21
C ALA A 166 -16.74 6.10 5.20
N PRO A 167 -15.81 5.80 6.13
CA PRO A 167 -15.27 6.83 7.01
C PRO A 167 -14.57 7.99 6.28
N VAL A 168 -14.06 7.79 5.06
CA VAL A 168 -13.46 8.86 4.25
C VAL A 168 -14.53 9.75 3.65
N GLY A 169 -15.65 9.17 3.18
CA GLY A 169 -16.80 9.91 2.66
C GLY A 169 -17.55 10.69 3.75
N ASP A 170 -17.58 10.16 4.97
CA ASP A 170 -18.30 10.73 6.12
C ASP A 170 -17.52 11.85 6.86
N VAL A 171 -16.26 12.11 6.45
CA VAL A 171 -15.47 13.18 7.08
C VAL A 171 -16.17 14.52 6.91
N ASP A 172 -16.28 15.27 8.02
CA ASP A 172 -16.72 16.67 7.98
C ASP A 172 -15.65 17.52 7.30
N ALA A 173 -15.92 17.93 6.09
CA ALA A 173 -15.04 18.73 5.25
C ALA A 173 -15.89 19.74 4.45
N PRO A 174 -16.14 20.94 5.00
CA PRO A 174 -17.05 21.92 4.39
C PRO A 174 -16.75 22.23 2.92
N ALA A 175 -15.45 22.30 2.55
CA ALA A 175 -15.06 22.54 1.16
C ALA A 175 -15.34 21.36 0.22
N ALA A 176 -15.82 20.21 0.70
CA ALA A 176 -16.15 19.07 -0.15
C ALA A 176 -17.32 19.36 -1.11
N ASP A 177 -18.24 20.23 -0.70
CA ASP A 177 -19.39 20.62 -1.51
C ASP A 177 -19.02 21.60 -2.65
N GLU A 178 -17.83 22.23 -2.58
CA GLU A 178 -17.28 23.05 -3.64
C GLU A 178 -16.51 22.23 -4.70
N VAL A 179 -16.25 20.94 -4.43
CA VAL A 179 -15.45 20.09 -5.31
C VAL A 179 -16.24 19.74 -6.55
N ARG A 180 -15.73 20.16 -7.72
CA ARG A 180 -16.25 19.73 -9.02
C ARG A 180 -15.69 18.35 -9.36
N LEU A 181 -16.56 17.41 -9.68
CA LEU A 181 -16.19 16.06 -10.14
C LEU A 181 -16.42 15.95 -11.65
N THR A 182 -15.40 15.45 -12.37
CA THR A 182 -15.44 15.27 -13.83
C THR A 182 -14.85 13.93 -14.24
N ARG A 183 -15.17 13.48 -15.47
CA ARG A 183 -14.61 12.24 -16.04
C ARG A 183 -13.28 12.47 -16.78
N VAL A 184 -12.94 13.70 -17.05
CA VAL A 184 -11.71 14.10 -17.72
C VAL A 184 -11.05 15.23 -16.94
N PRO A 185 -9.71 15.29 -16.90
CA PRO A 185 -9.02 16.40 -16.25
C PRO A 185 -9.17 17.66 -17.10
N ASP A 186 -9.58 18.77 -16.47
CA ASP A 186 -9.63 20.09 -17.09
C ASP A 186 -8.28 20.82 -16.98
N GLU A 187 -8.19 22.03 -17.53
CA GLU A 187 -6.96 22.83 -17.54
C GLU A 187 -6.51 23.23 -16.11
N GLU A 188 -7.45 23.51 -15.19
CA GLU A 188 -7.13 23.81 -13.80
C GLU A 188 -6.52 22.58 -13.12
N TRP A 189 -7.09 21.40 -13.36
CA TRP A 189 -6.59 20.14 -12.83
C TRP A 189 -5.18 19.84 -13.35
N LEU A 190 -4.99 19.92 -14.68
CA LEU A 190 -3.70 19.64 -15.32
C LEU A 190 -2.62 20.64 -14.89
N GLY A 191 -2.96 21.93 -14.78
CA GLY A 191 -2.06 22.97 -14.29
C GLY A 191 -1.58 22.70 -12.86
N ARG A 192 -2.48 22.23 -11.97
CA ARG A 192 -2.12 21.85 -10.59
C ARG A 192 -1.35 20.54 -10.50
N TYR A 193 -1.65 19.59 -11.37
CA TYR A 193 -0.94 18.32 -11.42
C TYR A 193 0.56 18.49 -11.69
N GLY A 194 0.94 19.41 -12.57
CA GLY A 194 2.32 19.91 -12.72
C GLY A 194 3.37 18.91 -13.22
N ARG A 195 3.01 17.63 -13.39
CA ARG A 195 3.91 16.56 -13.89
C ARG A 195 3.70 16.30 -15.38
N VAL A 196 3.55 17.36 -16.15
CA VAL A 196 3.11 17.27 -17.54
C VAL A 196 4.21 17.81 -18.45
N SER A 197 5.10 16.95 -18.89
CA SER A 197 6.03 17.26 -20.00
C SER A 197 5.32 17.16 -21.38
N ASP A 198 4.32 16.29 -21.47
CA ASP A 198 3.46 16.08 -22.65
C ASP A 198 1.99 16.06 -22.19
N PRO A 199 1.22 17.14 -22.45
CA PRO A 199 -0.18 17.23 -22.02
C PRO A 199 -1.10 16.18 -22.64
N ASP A 200 -0.86 15.79 -23.87
CA ASP A 200 -1.72 14.81 -24.58
C ASP A 200 -1.46 13.39 -24.03
N LEU A 201 -0.19 13.05 -23.79
CA LEU A 201 0.16 11.83 -23.10
C LEU A 201 -0.44 11.80 -21.69
N ALA A 202 -0.34 12.91 -20.95
CA ALA A 202 -0.89 13.00 -19.59
C ALA A 202 -2.41 12.80 -19.60
N ARG A 203 -3.15 13.48 -20.46
CA ARG A 203 -4.59 13.29 -20.59
C ARG A 203 -4.95 11.84 -20.90
N ARG A 204 -4.26 11.25 -21.89
CA ARG A 204 -4.47 9.84 -22.26
C ARG A 204 -4.23 8.90 -21.09
N MET A 205 -3.13 9.04 -20.38
CA MET A 205 -2.77 8.16 -19.26
C MET A 205 -3.66 8.33 -18.04
N LEU A 206 -4.10 9.55 -17.77
CA LEU A 206 -4.88 9.87 -16.57
C LEU A 206 -6.32 9.37 -16.65
N VAL A 207 -6.91 9.30 -17.85
CA VAL A 207 -8.31 8.84 -18.03
C VAL A 207 -8.42 7.31 -18.09
N GLU A 208 -7.30 6.61 -18.25
CA GLU A 208 -7.31 5.15 -18.32
C GLU A 208 -7.63 4.52 -16.95
N GLY A 209 -8.58 3.56 -16.97
CA GLY A 209 -9.02 2.83 -15.79
C GLY A 209 -10.49 2.40 -15.91
N PRO A 210 -10.97 1.50 -15.02
CA PRO A 210 -12.34 0.99 -15.07
C PRO A 210 -13.40 2.10 -14.92
N SER A 211 -13.29 2.94 -13.89
CA SER A 211 -14.13 4.13 -13.70
C SER A 211 -13.30 5.22 -13.05
N VAL A 212 -13.01 6.28 -13.82
CA VAL A 212 -12.10 7.35 -13.37
C VAL A 212 -12.86 8.63 -13.08
N TRP A 213 -12.50 9.27 -11.97
CA TRP A 213 -13.01 10.56 -11.53
C TRP A 213 -11.87 11.52 -11.20
N PHE A 214 -12.07 12.77 -11.58
CA PHE A 214 -11.19 13.89 -11.28
C PHE A 214 -11.94 14.87 -10.39
N ALA A 215 -11.29 15.30 -9.31
CA ALA A 215 -11.78 16.30 -8.38
C ALA A 215 -10.98 17.57 -8.53
N THR A 216 -11.65 18.72 -8.63
CA THR A 216 -11.04 20.04 -8.71
C THR A 216 -11.77 21.00 -7.78
N LEU A 217 -11.05 21.64 -6.85
CA LEU A 217 -11.55 22.81 -6.15
C LEU A 217 -11.32 24.06 -7.00
N PRO A 218 -12.25 25.04 -7.01
CA PRO A 218 -12.19 26.23 -7.86
C PRO A 218 -10.82 26.94 -7.80
N GLY A 219 -10.33 27.38 -8.95
CA GLY A 219 -9.01 27.98 -9.08
C GLY A 219 -7.86 26.97 -8.96
N GLY A 220 -8.13 25.67 -9.05
CA GLY A 220 -7.11 24.64 -8.88
C GLY A 220 -6.48 24.61 -7.49
N ARG A 221 -7.17 25.12 -6.45
CA ARG A 221 -6.68 25.14 -5.06
C ARG A 221 -6.29 23.74 -4.55
N ALA A 222 -7.04 22.74 -4.94
CA ALA A 222 -6.69 21.35 -4.73
C ALA A 222 -7.30 20.47 -5.82
N ILE A 223 -6.62 19.35 -6.08
CA ILE A 223 -7.04 18.35 -7.06
C ILE A 223 -6.91 16.94 -6.49
N GLY A 224 -7.56 15.99 -7.15
CA GLY A 224 -7.39 14.56 -6.87
C GLY A 224 -7.93 13.71 -8.01
N ARG A 225 -7.50 12.46 -8.05
CA ARG A 225 -7.97 11.43 -8.98
C ARG A 225 -8.42 10.22 -8.19
N CYS A 226 -9.54 9.62 -8.58
CA CYS A 226 -10.01 8.34 -8.04
C CYS A 226 -10.30 7.37 -9.18
N VAL A 227 -9.93 6.11 -9.02
CA VAL A 227 -10.32 5.01 -9.91
C VAL A 227 -11.14 4.02 -9.12
N VAL A 228 -12.38 3.80 -9.54
CA VAL A 228 -13.27 2.80 -8.95
C VAL A 228 -13.16 1.50 -9.76
N ASP A 229 -12.84 0.40 -9.06
CA ASP A 229 -12.65 -0.92 -9.64
C ASP A 229 -13.28 -1.97 -8.72
N GLY A 230 -14.51 -2.36 -9.00
CA GLY A 230 -15.32 -3.21 -8.15
C GLY A 230 -15.48 -2.61 -6.75
N ARG A 231 -15.07 -3.33 -5.70
CA ARG A 231 -15.13 -2.83 -4.33
C ARG A 231 -14.09 -1.77 -3.97
N TRP A 232 -13.11 -1.50 -4.84
CA TRP A 232 -11.96 -0.66 -4.56
C TRP A 232 -12.08 0.74 -5.14
N ALA A 233 -11.79 1.75 -4.33
CA ALA A 233 -11.53 3.12 -4.74
C ALA A 233 -10.04 3.44 -4.56
N GLY A 234 -9.34 3.67 -5.67
CA GLY A 234 -7.91 3.99 -5.68
C GLY A 234 -7.67 5.49 -5.81
N PHE A 235 -7.10 6.12 -4.79
CA PHE A 235 -6.84 7.55 -4.77
C PHE A 235 -5.42 7.87 -5.25
N ALA A 236 -5.28 8.88 -6.08
CA ALA A 236 -4.00 9.34 -6.63
C ALA A 236 -4.03 10.84 -6.93
N ALA A 237 -2.86 11.42 -7.16
CA ALA A 237 -2.70 12.83 -7.56
C ALA A 237 -3.39 13.84 -6.62
N VAL A 238 -3.56 13.50 -5.34
CA VAL A 238 -4.08 14.46 -4.35
C VAL A 238 -3.02 15.52 -4.11
N THR A 239 -3.29 16.73 -4.58
CA THR A 239 -2.34 17.85 -4.55
C THR A 239 -3.07 19.14 -4.15
N VAL A 240 -2.47 19.89 -3.23
CA VAL A 240 -2.98 21.18 -2.76
C VAL A 240 -1.99 22.27 -3.13
N ASP A 241 -2.51 23.40 -3.58
CA ASP A 241 -1.71 24.60 -3.80
C ASP A 241 -0.90 24.95 -2.54
N PRO A 242 0.41 25.19 -2.64
CA PRO A 242 1.22 25.61 -1.50
C PRO A 242 0.64 26.80 -0.71
N ALA A 243 -0.03 27.74 -1.38
CA ALA A 243 -0.67 28.89 -0.76
C ALA A 243 -1.92 28.53 0.08
N HIS A 244 -2.52 27.35 -0.18
CA HIS A 244 -3.76 26.89 0.45
C HIS A 244 -3.55 25.63 1.31
N ARG A 245 -2.32 25.36 1.72
CA ARG A 245 -2.02 24.23 2.62
C ARG A 245 -2.56 24.47 4.02
N ARG A 246 -2.93 23.37 4.71
CA ARG A 246 -3.47 23.36 6.08
C ARG A 246 -4.89 23.91 6.22
N GLU A 247 -5.60 24.12 5.12
CA GLU A 247 -7.01 24.52 5.07
C GLU A 247 -7.99 23.34 4.95
N GLY A 248 -7.53 22.10 5.10
CA GLY A 248 -8.39 20.89 4.98
C GLY A 248 -8.74 20.50 3.54
N LEU A 249 -8.20 21.17 2.51
CA LEU A 249 -8.61 20.99 1.12
C LEU A 249 -8.31 19.58 0.56
N ALA A 250 -7.20 18.96 0.99
CA ALA A 250 -6.92 17.56 0.62
C ALA A 250 -7.98 16.61 1.18
N THR A 251 -8.43 16.83 2.41
CA THR A 251 -9.50 16.07 3.04
C THR A 251 -10.82 16.26 2.28
N ALA A 252 -11.15 17.48 1.88
CA ALA A 252 -12.35 17.80 1.11
C ALA A 252 -12.37 17.07 -0.26
N VAL A 253 -11.25 17.10 -0.98
CA VAL A 253 -11.09 16.37 -2.25
C VAL A 253 -11.25 14.85 -2.04
N MET A 254 -10.61 14.30 -1.00
CA MET A 254 -10.73 12.88 -0.68
C MET A 254 -12.16 12.50 -0.30
N ALA A 255 -12.87 13.31 0.49
CA ALA A 255 -14.24 13.08 0.89
C ALA A 255 -15.20 13.09 -0.32
N ALA A 256 -15.09 14.09 -1.20
CA ALA A 256 -15.93 14.19 -2.39
C ALA A 256 -15.73 12.97 -3.33
N LEU A 257 -14.47 12.58 -3.59
CA LEU A 257 -14.16 11.40 -4.38
C LEU A 257 -14.65 10.10 -3.72
N ALA A 258 -14.54 10.00 -2.38
CA ALA A 258 -15.01 8.84 -1.64
C ALA A 258 -16.54 8.70 -1.69
N ARG A 259 -17.29 9.80 -1.52
CA ARG A 259 -18.75 9.82 -1.68
C ARG A 259 -19.15 9.32 -3.06
N ARG A 260 -18.48 9.82 -4.10
CA ARG A 260 -18.73 9.37 -5.48
C ARG A 260 -18.43 7.89 -5.69
N ALA A 261 -17.34 7.40 -5.13
CA ALA A 261 -16.97 5.98 -5.24
C ALA A 261 -17.94 5.08 -4.46
N LEU A 262 -18.46 5.52 -3.30
CA LEU A 262 -19.52 4.82 -2.57
C LEU A 262 -20.81 4.69 -3.39
N GLU A 263 -21.21 5.74 -4.11
CA GLU A 263 -22.36 5.71 -5.02
C GLU A 263 -22.19 4.69 -6.16
N GLU A 264 -20.94 4.42 -6.58
CA GLU A 264 -20.61 3.36 -7.54
C GLU A 264 -20.46 1.97 -6.92
N GLY A 265 -20.71 1.82 -5.61
CA GLY A 265 -20.69 0.54 -4.91
C GLY A 265 -19.32 0.15 -4.33
N ALA A 266 -18.31 1.01 -4.38
CA ALA A 266 -17.05 0.76 -3.70
C ALA A 266 -17.24 0.79 -2.18
N SER A 267 -16.47 -0.01 -1.44
CA SER A 267 -16.53 -0.08 0.03
C SER A 267 -15.14 0.00 0.68
N ALA A 268 -14.11 -0.21 -0.10
CA ALA A 268 -12.72 -0.24 0.31
C ALA A 268 -11.90 0.81 -0.46
N ALA A 269 -10.92 1.37 0.19
CA ALA A 269 -10.03 2.39 -0.37
C ALA A 269 -8.58 1.91 -0.37
N TRP A 270 -7.81 2.31 -1.37
CA TRP A 270 -6.37 2.16 -1.40
C TRP A 270 -5.71 3.41 -1.99
N LEU A 271 -4.44 3.59 -1.67
CA LEU A 271 -3.58 4.62 -2.23
C LEU A 271 -2.10 4.20 -2.16
N GLN A 272 -1.27 4.95 -2.87
CA GLN A 272 0.18 4.80 -2.86
C GLN A 272 0.82 6.13 -2.47
N VAL A 273 1.68 6.10 -1.46
CA VAL A 273 2.39 7.28 -0.96
C VAL A 273 3.89 7.01 -0.87
N GLU A 274 4.70 7.89 -1.43
CA GLU A 274 6.17 7.80 -1.32
C GLU A 274 6.59 7.92 0.15
N THR A 275 7.57 7.13 0.55
CA THR A 275 7.99 7.00 1.97
C THR A 275 8.60 8.28 2.53
N ASP A 276 9.06 9.17 1.66
CA ASP A 276 9.65 10.47 1.98
C ASP A 276 8.64 11.64 1.98
N ASN A 277 7.32 11.34 1.93
CA ASN A 277 6.25 12.33 1.98
C ASN A 277 5.49 12.33 3.32
N PRO A 278 6.05 12.94 4.39
CA PRO A 278 5.43 12.93 5.72
C PRO A 278 4.10 13.69 5.76
N GLY A 279 3.93 14.72 4.92
CA GLY A 279 2.69 15.49 4.88
C GLY A 279 1.50 14.65 4.36
N ALA A 280 1.71 13.89 3.30
CA ALA A 280 0.69 12.97 2.78
C ALA A 280 0.45 11.81 3.76
N SER A 281 1.50 11.28 4.38
CA SER A 281 1.39 10.22 5.37
C SER A 281 0.50 10.66 6.55
N ALA A 282 0.70 11.85 7.10
CA ALA A 282 -0.12 12.39 8.18
C ALA A 282 -1.60 12.57 7.78
N LEU A 283 -1.88 13.02 6.54
CA LEU A 283 -3.23 13.10 6.00
C LEU A 283 -3.90 11.71 6.00
N TYR A 284 -3.21 10.71 5.46
CA TYR A 284 -3.78 9.37 5.31
C TYR A 284 -3.91 8.63 6.64
N ASP A 285 -3.03 8.89 7.61
CA ASP A 285 -3.19 8.40 8.99
C ASP A 285 -4.44 9.00 9.63
N GLY A 286 -4.70 10.30 9.45
CA GLY A 286 -5.91 11.00 9.89
C GLY A 286 -7.19 10.43 9.26
N LEU A 287 -7.13 10.01 8.00
CA LEU A 287 -8.21 9.34 7.28
C LEU A 287 -8.27 7.81 7.54
N ARG A 288 -7.52 7.31 8.52
CA ARG A 288 -7.48 5.92 8.99
C ARG A 288 -7.03 4.89 7.94
N PHE A 289 -6.20 5.30 6.98
CA PHE A 289 -5.51 4.35 6.12
C PHE A 289 -4.39 3.66 6.89
N ALA A 290 -4.29 2.36 6.73
CA ALA A 290 -3.22 1.56 7.32
C ALA A 290 -2.29 1.06 6.21
N ARG A 291 -0.98 0.99 6.50
CA ARG A 291 -0.01 0.38 5.60
C ARG A 291 -0.34 -1.10 5.42
N HIS A 292 -0.43 -1.54 4.17
CA HIS A 292 -0.56 -2.93 3.80
C HIS A 292 0.81 -3.55 3.47
N HIS A 293 1.55 -2.93 2.56
CA HIS A 293 2.91 -3.33 2.17
C HIS A 293 3.67 -2.12 1.63
N THR A 294 4.96 -2.27 1.41
CA THR A 294 5.80 -1.30 0.71
C THR A 294 6.20 -1.88 -0.64
N TYR A 295 6.37 -1.07 -1.66
CA TYR A 295 7.01 -1.48 -2.89
C TYR A 295 8.19 -0.55 -3.24
N HIS A 296 9.13 -1.11 -3.99
CA HIS A 296 10.36 -0.46 -4.39
C HIS A 296 10.52 -0.58 -5.90
N HIS A 297 10.98 0.48 -6.54
CA HIS A 297 11.39 0.40 -7.94
C HIS A 297 12.90 0.16 -8.00
N TYR A 298 13.29 -1.06 -8.34
CA TYR A 298 14.66 -1.43 -8.58
C TYR A 298 15.03 -1.10 -10.02
N ARG A 299 16.14 -0.36 -10.19
CA ARG A 299 16.69 0.03 -11.50
C ARG A 299 17.89 -0.80 -11.84
N ALA A 300 17.98 -1.24 -13.10
CA ALA A 300 19.19 -1.86 -13.63
C ALA A 300 20.38 -0.89 -13.56
N ALA A 301 21.57 -1.40 -13.25
CA ALA A 301 22.81 -0.65 -13.41
C ALA A 301 22.94 -0.18 -14.87
N SER A 302 23.44 1.03 -15.08
CA SER A 302 23.63 1.66 -16.40
C SER A 302 24.78 1.02 -17.14
#